data_22239b3caf62d45493505053843466ab
#
_entry.id   22239b3caf62d45493505053843466ab
#
_cell.length_a   1.000
_cell.length_b   1.000
_cell.length_c   1.000
_cell.angle_alpha   90.00
_cell.angle_beta   90.00
_cell.angle_gamma   90.00
#
_symmetry.space_group_name_H-M   'P 1'
#
loop_
_entity.id
_entity.type
_entity.pdbx_description
1 polymer ?
#
loop_
_entity_poly.entity_id
_entity_poly.type
_entity_poly.pdbx_seq_one_letter_code
_entity_poly.pdbx_strand_id
1 'polypeptide(L)'
;MYLLIRLVYRLVRFLPLFLSLFLGKVVGLGFYYFDKKKKRIAFINLKQVFPEKTNKFIFSIIRKSFISFGISFIETLIVDRLKNRVRIQFREALPPSGNILVGIHEGSWEFYNSCLADRFKYAIFVREQRNLAMDKFLNEFREKSSLKICTSLKEVAKLLKKNWWVGMVVDHGAEKNSEIVDFFNIPVPTPGGAVYLAKKFGKKIYPAFGYREGSYHIGIIDKPIDCGGKETREILREINKVFEDFLNSYPWTYLWWYKRFKRKKKRRILILSDGKAGHLKQSLNLVDVLEESPYSIEKDILEINYKNRFARFLAEIFASFSTKSCLGCGRCLKFFLDSRNIEFMSKNFFDLVVSTGSLCAPVCAIYSKSLGAKSCCILKPNVTLSKFDLVIAPHHDGVRGKNVVQIKGALTHFKDLQKKVEEGKRLLNLGEDKKVSLFLGNFIYKEKEFCENLKIFLSKLKEFSLTKGYKLLVSTSRRTSLSVERMLRESLANFPNLESLVIVREKNYPFVMETFISLSEIAFVSSDSVSMISESLSIGRPTVSVFLEKMRCRHLNFLNSLKDDFLNFLVFPYSDFTFQAPQKSLWEYNYSQLQKAKEVLL
;
A
#
# COMPACT_ATOMS: atom_id res chain seq x y z
N MET A 1 29.08 21.37 -14.74
CA MET A 1 29.20 20.10 -14.02
C MET A 1 30.44 19.31 -14.45
N TYR A 2 30.69 19.04 -15.73
CA TYR A 2 31.88 18.33 -16.25
C TYR A 2 33.20 18.95 -15.80
N LEU A 3 33.36 20.26 -15.93
CA LEU A 3 34.57 21.00 -15.49
C LEU A 3 34.79 20.90 -13.97
N LEU A 4 33.71 20.94 -13.18
CA LEU A 4 33.79 20.77 -11.72
C LEU A 4 34.28 19.36 -11.36
N ILE A 5 33.78 18.35 -12.03
CA ILE A 5 34.22 16.95 -11.81
C ILE A 5 35.71 16.80 -12.18
N ARG A 6 36.16 17.42 -13.28
CA ARG A 6 37.59 17.42 -13.65
C ARG A 6 38.47 18.19 -12.67
N LEU A 7 37.98 19.28 -12.11
CA LEU A 7 38.71 20.01 -11.06
C LEU A 7 38.87 19.15 -9.79
N VAL A 8 37.76 18.52 -9.35
CA VAL A 8 37.79 17.59 -8.23
C VAL A 8 38.74 16.42 -8.51
N TYR A 9 38.70 15.86 -9.72
CA TYR A 9 39.61 14.80 -10.14
C TYR A 9 41.09 15.22 -10.00
N ARG A 10 41.46 16.40 -10.52
CA ARG A 10 42.83 16.91 -10.40
C ARG A 10 43.23 17.09 -8.92
N LEU A 11 42.38 17.74 -8.14
CA LEU A 11 42.63 17.99 -6.72
C LEU A 11 42.88 16.65 -5.95
N VAL A 12 41.97 15.70 -6.10
CA VAL A 12 42.01 14.42 -5.37
C VAL A 12 43.25 13.58 -5.75
N ARG A 13 43.71 13.71 -7.01
CA ARG A 13 44.90 12.99 -7.48
C ARG A 13 46.21 13.42 -6.81
N PHE A 14 46.31 14.69 -6.40
CA PHE A 14 47.50 15.24 -5.71
C PHE A 14 47.46 15.04 -4.19
N LEU A 15 46.27 14.79 -3.62
CA LEU A 15 46.16 14.59 -2.19
C LEU A 15 46.75 13.25 -1.72
N PRO A 16 47.32 13.16 -0.49
CA PRO A 16 47.58 11.88 0.15
C PRO A 16 46.35 10.99 0.19
N LEU A 17 46.51 9.69 0.08
CA LEU A 17 45.38 8.75 -0.04
C LEU A 17 44.37 8.87 1.13
N PHE A 18 44.88 9.02 2.38
CA PHE A 18 44.01 9.15 3.53
C PHE A 18 43.15 10.42 3.48
N LEU A 19 43.69 11.54 2.95
CA LEU A 19 42.93 12.77 2.75
C LEU A 19 41.89 12.61 1.62
N SER A 20 42.24 11.92 0.53
CA SER A 20 41.29 11.63 -0.53
C SER A 20 40.12 10.81 -0.03
N LEU A 21 40.37 9.74 0.72
CA LEU A 21 39.32 8.90 1.32
C LEU A 21 38.50 9.67 2.39
N PHE A 22 39.15 10.54 3.16
CA PHE A 22 38.47 11.41 4.11
C PHE A 22 37.54 12.39 3.40
N LEU A 23 37.97 12.98 2.28
CA LEU A 23 37.11 13.82 1.45
C LEU A 23 35.89 13.04 0.95
N GLY A 24 36.07 11.80 0.51
CA GLY A 24 34.96 10.92 0.14
C GLY A 24 33.95 10.70 1.29
N LYS A 25 34.46 10.52 2.50
CA LYS A 25 33.62 10.42 3.71
C LYS A 25 32.83 11.71 3.97
N VAL A 26 33.46 12.87 3.82
CA VAL A 26 32.81 14.18 3.99
C VAL A 26 31.73 14.40 2.93
N VAL A 27 32.02 14.07 1.67
CA VAL A 27 31.04 14.13 0.56
C VAL A 27 29.84 13.22 0.86
N GLY A 28 30.08 11.98 1.27
CA GLY A 28 29.02 11.04 1.65
C GLY A 28 28.15 11.54 2.80
N LEU A 29 28.78 12.12 3.83
CA LEU A 29 28.06 12.76 4.95
C LEU A 29 27.25 13.97 4.48
N GLY A 30 27.78 14.79 3.59
CA GLY A 30 27.05 15.89 2.96
C GLY A 30 25.77 15.38 2.28
N PHE A 31 25.87 14.37 1.43
CA PHE A 31 24.68 13.75 0.81
C PHE A 31 23.69 13.21 1.85
N TYR A 32 24.14 12.57 2.92
CA TYR A 32 23.27 12.08 4.00
C TYR A 32 22.47 13.19 4.68
N TYR A 33 23.07 14.35 4.91
CA TYR A 33 22.37 15.45 5.58
C TYR A 33 21.49 16.28 4.64
N PHE A 34 21.93 16.51 3.40
CA PHE A 34 21.25 17.41 2.48
C PHE A 34 20.25 16.72 1.54
N ASP A 35 20.50 15.47 1.11
CA ASP A 35 19.57 14.77 0.22
C ASP A 35 18.45 14.03 0.99
N LYS A 36 17.50 14.81 1.49
CA LYS A 36 16.33 14.31 2.23
C LYS A 36 15.52 13.28 1.42
N LYS A 37 15.49 13.43 0.08
CA LYS A 37 14.73 12.53 -0.81
C LYS A 37 15.35 11.13 -0.87
N LYS A 38 16.65 11.04 -1.15
CA LYS A 38 17.36 9.75 -1.16
C LYS A 38 17.35 9.11 0.22
N LYS A 39 17.58 9.88 1.29
CA LYS A 39 17.49 9.36 2.67
C LYS A 39 16.12 8.76 2.97
N ARG A 40 15.03 9.39 2.54
CA ARG A 40 13.68 8.83 2.70
C ARG A 40 13.51 7.51 1.93
N ILE A 41 13.95 7.44 0.67
CA ILE A 41 13.86 6.20 -0.13
C ILE A 41 14.66 5.09 0.55
N ALA A 42 15.89 5.38 0.99
CA ALA A 42 16.72 4.40 1.69
C ALA A 42 16.07 3.89 2.98
N PHE A 43 15.44 4.79 3.76
CA PHE A 43 14.71 4.40 4.96
C PHE A 43 13.54 3.46 4.65
N ILE A 44 12.72 3.81 3.66
CA ILE A 44 11.57 3.00 3.23
C ILE A 44 12.06 1.62 2.78
N ASN A 45 13.10 1.56 1.95
CA ASN A 45 13.63 0.30 1.43
C ASN A 45 14.20 -0.58 2.55
N LEU A 46 15.01 -0.01 3.44
CA LEU A 46 15.58 -0.76 4.56
C LEU A 46 14.52 -1.22 5.58
N LYS A 47 13.53 -0.37 5.87
CA LYS A 47 12.47 -0.73 6.81
C LYS A 47 11.54 -1.83 6.26
N GLN A 48 11.38 -1.93 4.94
CA GLN A 48 10.70 -3.05 4.29
C GLN A 48 11.48 -4.36 4.43
N VAL A 49 12.80 -4.29 4.24
CA VAL A 49 13.69 -5.45 4.28
C VAL A 49 13.93 -5.92 5.72
N PHE A 50 14.07 -4.99 6.66
CA PHE A 50 14.35 -5.25 8.07
C PHE A 50 13.27 -4.61 8.97
N PRO A 51 12.00 -5.05 8.89
CA PRO A 51 10.89 -4.41 9.59
C PRO A 51 11.03 -4.45 11.11
N GLU A 52 11.65 -5.49 11.67
CA GLU A 52 11.87 -5.69 13.10
C GLU A 52 13.03 -4.86 13.67
N LYS A 53 13.94 -4.40 12.81
CA LYS A 53 15.09 -3.61 13.27
C LYS A 53 14.70 -2.21 13.71
N THR A 54 15.37 -1.72 14.75
CA THR A 54 15.12 -0.38 15.29
C THR A 54 15.44 0.71 14.27
N ASN A 55 14.73 1.83 14.32
CA ASN A 55 15.01 2.97 13.44
C ASN A 55 16.43 3.52 13.62
N LYS A 56 17.02 3.41 14.83
CA LYS A 56 18.41 3.77 15.10
C LYS A 56 19.37 2.90 14.27
N PHE A 57 19.13 1.59 14.21
CA PHE A 57 19.88 0.67 13.36
C PHE A 57 19.73 1.03 11.87
N ILE A 58 18.50 1.23 11.41
CA ILE A 58 18.19 1.61 10.01
C ILE A 58 18.95 2.89 9.62
N PHE A 59 18.88 3.97 10.42
CA PHE A 59 19.62 5.20 10.14
C PHE A 59 21.14 5.05 10.19
N SER A 60 21.66 4.14 11.03
CA SER A 60 23.08 3.79 11.06
C SER A 60 23.52 3.18 9.71
N ILE A 61 22.75 2.24 9.18
CA ILE A 61 23.02 1.63 7.87
C ILE A 61 22.94 2.69 6.76
N ILE A 62 21.90 3.53 6.75
CA ILE A 62 21.77 4.59 5.75
C ILE A 62 23.00 5.49 5.76
N ARG A 63 23.41 5.97 6.94
CA ARG A 63 24.57 6.84 7.09
C ARG A 63 25.85 6.16 6.56
N LYS A 64 26.08 4.90 6.93
CA LYS A 64 27.23 4.13 6.45
C LYS A 64 27.18 3.93 4.94
N SER A 65 26.00 3.66 4.34
CA SER A 65 25.83 3.49 2.91
C SER A 65 26.14 4.79 2.13
N PHE A 66 25.68 5.95 2.61
CA PHE A 66 26.03 7.23 2.01
C PHE A 66 27.53 7.54 2.10
N ILE A 67 28.16 7.24 3.24
CA ILE A 67 29.62 7.37 3.42
C ILE A 67 30.35 6.43 2.44
N SER A 68 29.94 5.17 2.37
CA SER A 68 30.53 4.18 1.45
C SER A 68 30.46 4.66 0.00
N PHE A 69 29.29 5.18 -0.43
CA PHE A 69 29.12 5.76 -1.76
C PHE A 69 30.04 6.95 -2.02
N GLY A 70 30.14 7.89 -1.08
CA GLY A 70 31.01 9.05 -1.22
C GLY A 70 32.49 8.66 -1.35
N ILE A 71 32.92 7.67 -0.56
CA ILE A 71 34.28 7.12 -0.67
C ILE A 71 34.46 6.41 -2.02
N SER A 72 33.50 5.55 -2.44
CA SER A 72 33.55 4.84 -3.72
C SER A 72 33.63 5.78 -4.92
N PHE A 73 32.94 6.93 -4.84
CA PHE A 73 33.04 7.98 -5.86
C PHE A 73 34.49 8.52 -5.99
N ILE A 74 35.13 8.83 -4.86
CA ILE A 74 36.52 9.28 -4.86
C ILE A 74 37.48 8.17 -5.32
N GLU A 75 37.28 6.94 -4.89
CA GLU A 75 38.08 5.78 -5.30
C GLU A 75 38.04 5.56 -6.81
N THR A 76 36.88 5.76 -7.43
CA THR A 76 36.76 5.72 -8.90
C THR A 76 37.68 6.74 -9.56
N LEU A 77 37.88 7.93 -8.97
CA LEU A 77 38.77 8.96 -9.51
C LEU A 77 40.27 8.64 -9.37
N ILE A 78 40.66 7.77 -8.43
CA ILE A 78 42.03 7.45 -8.11
C ILE A 78 42.34 5.93 -8.21
N VAL A 79 41.63 5.23 -9.09
CA VAL A 79 41.73 3.78 -9.23
C VAL A 79 43.19 3.30 -9.41
N ASP A 80 43.97 4.04 -10.20
CA ASP A 80 45.39 3.70 -10.46
C ASP A 80 46.24 3.56 -9.17
N ARG A 81 45.90 4.37 -8.15
CA ARG A 81 46.60 4.39 -6.85
C ARG A 81 46.14 3.27 -5.90
N LEU A 82 45.01 2.62 -6.21
CA LEU A 82 44.35 1.66 -5.34
C LEU A 82 44.47 0.21 -5.84
N LYS A 83 44.91 -0.02 -7.08
CA LYS A 83 44.99 -1.37 -7.69
C LYS A 83 45.69 -2.40 -6.81
N ASN A 84 46.72 -2.01 -6.12
CA ASN A 84 47.47 -2.88 -5.20
C ASN A 84 46.74 -3.14 -3.86
N ARG A 85 45.60 -2.50 -3.64
CA ARG A 85 44.80 -2.65 -2.41
C ARG A 85 43.52 -3.49 -2.63
N VAL A 86 43.49 -4.25 -3.72
CA VAL A 86 42.36 -5.14 -4.02
C VAL A 86 42.80 -6.58 -3.85
N ARG A 87 42.05 -7.33 -3.06
CA ARG A 87 42.12 -8.78 -2.94
C ARG A 87 40.87 -9.38 -3.56
N ILE A 88 41.01 -10.04 -4.71
CA ILE A 88 39.89 -10.76 -5.34
C ILE A 88 39.99 -12.22 -4.89
N GLN A 89 38.92 -12.67 -4.25
CA GLN A 89 38.75 -14.04 -3.78
C GLN A 89 37.81 -14.76 -4.75
N PHE A 90 38.24 -15.95 -5.17
CA PHE A 90 37.45 -16.85 -5.99
C PHE A 90 36.96 -17.99 -5.11
N ARG A 91 35.66 -18.19 -5.01
CA ARG A 91 35.08 -19.31 -4.24
C ARG A 91 35.27 -20.65 -4.96
N GLU A 92 35.55 -20.61 -6.24
CA GLU A 92 35.85 -21.76 -7.10
C GLU A 92 36.80 -21.32 -8.22
N ALA A 93 37.63 -22.24 -8.74
CA ALA A 93 38.53 -21.96 -9.85
C ALA A 93 37.73 -21.48 -11.08
N LEU A 94 38.17 -20.38 -11.67
CA LEU A 94 37.53 -19.86 -12.87
C LEU A 94 37.94 -20.63 -14.11
N PRO A 95 37.01 -20.97 -15.02
CA PRO A 95 37.35 -21.58 -16.29
C PRO A 95 38.09 -20.59 -17.20
N PRO A 96 38.94 -21.08 -18.11
CA PRO A 96 39.65 -20.22 -19.07
C PRO A 96 38.74 -19.52 -20.07
N SER A 97 37.53 -20.08 -20.33
CA SER A 97 36.53 -19.47 -21.19
C SER A 97 35.72 -18.42 -20.46
N GLY A 98 35.42 -17.29 -21.13
CA GLY A 98 34.59 -16.24 -20.57
C GLY A 98 33.18 -16.67 -20.22
N ASN A 99 32.64 -16.11 -19.18
CA ASN A 99 31.31 -16.33 -18.63
C ASN A 99 30.64 -15.01 -18.25
N ILE A 100 29.51 -15.05 -17.55
CA ILE A 100 28.77 -13.86 -17.14
C ILE A 100 29.00 -13.64 -15.64
N LEU A 101 29.50 -12.45 -15.28
CA LEU A 101 29.49 -11.96 -13.92
C LEU A 101 28.22 -11.15 -13.69
N VAL A 102 27.48 -11.43 -12.61
CA VAL A 102 26.34 -10.63 -12.22
C VAL A 102 26.62 -9.90 -10.92
N GLY A 103 26.27 -8.62 -10.87
CA GLY A 103 26.44 -7.77 -9.71
C GLY A 103 25.17 -6.97 -9.41
N ILE A 104 25.19 -6.25 -8.30
CA ILE A 104 24.21 -5.24 -7.90
C ILE A 104 24.94 -3.91 -7.68
N HIS A 105 24.21 -2.79 -7.55
CA HIS A 105 24.83 -1.49 -7.26
C HIS A 105 25.28 -1.45 -5.78
N GLU A 106 26.43 -2.03 -5.51
CA GLU A 106 27.00 -2.12 -4.18
C GLU A 106 28.51 -1.79 -4.17
N GLY A 107 29.01 -1.33 -3.04
CA GLY A 107 30.43 -1.06 -2.85
C GLY A 107 31.02 -0.14 -3.91
N SER A 108 32.24 -0.45 -4.32
CA SER A 108 33.00 0.28 -5.35
C SER A 108 32.98 -0.47 -6.69
N TRP A 109 31.78 -0.75 -7.23
CA TRP A 109 31.60 -1.59 -8.44
C TRP A 109 32.41 -1.11 -9.65
N GLU A 110 32.57 0.22 -9.88
CA GLU A 110 33.41 0.75 -10.97
C GLU A 110 34.89 0.38 -10.76
N PHE A 111 35.34 0.43 -9.51
CA PHE A 111 36.70 0.07 -9.15
C PHE A 111 36.96 -1.43 -9.34
N TYR A 112 36.02 -2.29 -8.90
CA TYR A 112 36.13 -3.74 -9.12
C TYR A 112 36.15 -4.09 -10.63
N ASN A 113 35.30 -3.46 -11.42
CA ASN A 113 35.28 -3.66 -12.88
C ASN A 113 36.62 -3.33 -13.52
N SER A 114 37.26 -2.23 -13.11
CA SER A 114 38.58 -1.83 -13.61
C SER A 114 39.66 -2.85 -13.23
N CYS A 115 39.61 -3.40 -12.01
CA CYS A 115 40.58 -4.41 -11.56
C CYS A 115 40.39 -5.78 -12.24
N LEU A 116 39.14 -6.10 -12.64
CA LEU A 116 38.84 -7.32 -13.41
C LEU A 116 39.30 -7.19 -14.85
N ALA A 117 39.21 -6.00 -15.46
CA ALA A 117 39.67 -5.74 -16.81
C ALA A 117 41.19 -5.90 -16.97
N ASP A 118 41.99 -5.69 -15.89
CA ASP A 118 43.42 -5.94 -15.88
C ASP A 118 43.79 -7.44 -15.84
N ARG A 119 42.82 -8.30 -15.42
CA ARG A 119 43.08 -9.76 -15.22
C ARG A 119 42.47 -10.63 -16.31
N PHE A 120 41.41 -10.17 -16.96
CA PHE A 120 40.63 -10.94 -17.92
C PHE A 120 40.30 -10.09 -19.16
N LYS A 121 39.97 -10.74 -20.29
CA LYS A 121 39.23 -10.12 -21.37
C LYS A 121 37.84 -9.80 -20.85
N TYR A 122 37.63 -8.61 -20.33
CA TYR A 122 36.46 -8.23 -19.58
C TYR A 122 35.72 -7.04 -20.19
N ALA A 123 34.40 -7.15 -20.24
CA ALA A 123 33.51 -6.09 -20.70
C ALA A 123 32.37 -5.91 -19.70
N ILE A 124 31.78 -4.73 -19.68
CA ILE A 124 30.56 -4.46 -18.90
C ILE A 124 29.42 -4.03 -19.79
N PHE A 125 28.21 -4.49 -19.43
CA PHE A 125 26.97 -4.01 -20.04
C PHE A 125 26.45 -2.81 -19.27
N VAL A 126 26.39 -1.64 -19.92
CA VAL A 126 25.91 -0.39 -19.32
C VAL A 126 24.77 0.19 -20.15
N ARG A 127 23.89 0.91 -19.48
CA ARG A 127 22.90 1.77 -20.15
C ARG A 127 23.41 3.20 -20.17
N GLU A 128 23.14 3.91 -21.26
CA GLU A 128 23.42 5.34 -21.37
C GLU A 128 22.82 6.12 -20.19
N GLN A 129 23.63 6.97 -19.57
CA GLN A 129 23.20 7.80 -18.47
C GLN A 129 22.39 9.00 -18.98
N ARG A 130 21.30 9.34 -18.31
CA ARG A 130 20.52 10.55 -18.64
C ARG A 130 21.34 11.84 -18.55
N ASN A 131 22.39 11.84 -17.75
CA ASN A 131 23.29 12.97 -17.57
C ASN A 131 24.51 12.81 -18.46
N LEU A 132 24.47 13.42 -19.63
CA LEU A 132 25.51 13.34 -20.65
C LEU A 132 26.92 13.72 -20.14
N ALA A 133 27.01 14.69 -19.22
CA ALA A 133 28.31 15.09 -18.66
C ALA A 133 28.92 14.03 -17.76
N MET A 134 28.09 13.34 -16.96
CA MET A 134 28.53 12.22 -16.13
C MET A 134 28.83 10.99 -16.99
N ASP A 135 28.01 10.73 -17.99
CA ASP A 135 28.22 9.62 -18.92
C ASP A 135 29.56 9.74 -19.67
N LYS A 136 29.81 10.91 -20.24
CA LYS A 136 31.09 11.23 -20.91
C LYS A 136 32.27 11.04 -19.97
N PHE A 137 32.20 11.56 -18.74
CA PHE A 137 33.28 11.45 -17.78
C PHE A 137 33.55 9.98 -17.38
N LEU A 138 32.50 9.20 -17.10
CA LEU A 138 32.63 7.79 -16.73
C LEU A 138 33.18 6.94 -17.89
N ASN A 139 32.76 7.23 -19.12
CA ASN A 139 33.23 6.49 -20.29
C ASN A 139 34.70 6.80 -20.60
N GLU A 140 35.14 8.07 -20.53
CA GLU A 140 36.55 8.45 -20.65
C GLU A 140 37.41 7.75 -19.58
N PHE A 141 36.86 7.56 -18.38
CA PHE A 141 37.53 6.88 -17.28
C PHE A 141 37.65 5.37 -17.52
N ARG A 142 36.56 4.72 -17.96
CA ARG A 142 36.51 3.27 -18.26
C ARG A 142 37.42 2.90 -19.43
N GLU A 143 37.47 3.72 -20.46
CA GLU A 143 38.36 3.53 -21.62
C GLU A 143 39.85 3.50 -21.24
N LYS A 144 40.26 4.27 -20.22
CA LYS A 144 41.65 4.27 -19.71
C LYS A 144 42.03 2.99 -18.97
N SER A 145 41.05 2.20 -18.55
CA SER A 145 41.27 0.99 -17.72
C SER A 145 41.17 -0.33 -18.47
N SER A 146 41.37 -0.36 -19.80
CA SER A 146 41.22 -1.55 -20.66
C SER A 146 39.83 -2.21 -20.58
N LEU A 147 38.88 -1.55 -19.94
CA LEU A 147 37.49 -2.03 -19.74
C LEU A 147 36.67 -1.79 -20.99
N LYS A 148 36.19 -2.86 -21.62
CA LYS A 148 35.31 -2.73 -22.77
C LYS A 148 33.87 -2.44 -22.35
N ILE A 149 33.25 -1.47 -23.01
CA ILE A 149 31.86 -1.06 -22.77
C ILE A 149 30.95 -1.68 -23.83
N CYS A 150 29.82 -2.24 -23.42
CA CYS A 150 28.74 -2.69 -24.28
C CYS A 150 27.46 -1.94 -23.92
N THR A 151 26.75 -1.43 -24.93
CA THR A 151 25.49 -0.73 -24.75
C THR A 151 24.29 -1.54 -25.23
N SER A 152 24.54 -2.64 -25.96
CA SER A 152 23.50 -3.52 -26.48
C SER A 152 23.74 -4.99 -26.16
N LEU A 153 22.67 -5.77 -26.01
CA LEU A 153 22.76 -7.22 -25.80
C LEU A 153 23.38 -7.94 -27.02
N LYS A 154 23.30 -7.34 -28.22
CA LYS A 154 23.96 -7.87 -29.41
C LYS A 154 25.49 -7.82 -29.31
N GLU A 155 26.02 -6.73 -28.75
CA GLU A 155 27.47 -6.61 -28.48
C GLU A 155 27.92 -7.60 -27.42
N VAL A 156 27.16 -7.73 -26.31
CA VAL A 156 27.41 -8.73 -25.27
C VAL A 156 27.47 -10.14 -25.89
N ALA A 157 26.51 -10.51 -26.74
CA ALA A 157 26.47 -11.80 -27.42
C ALA A 157 27.72 -12.05 -28.30
N LYS A 158 28.18 -11.01 -29.03
CA LYS A 158 29.42 -11.12 -29.83
C LYS A 158 30.65 -11.36 -28.98
N LEU A 159 30.73 -10.75 -27.79
CA LEU A 159 31.87 -10.90 -26.89
C LEU A 159 31.84 -12.27 -26.18
N LEU A 160 30.68 -12.76 -25.77
CA LEU A 160 30.55 -14.10 -25.18
C LEU A 160 30.99 -15.22 -26.16
N LYS A 161 30.69 -15.07 -27.45
CA LYS A 161 31.20 -15.96 -28.52
C LYS A 161 32.74 -15.92 -28.65
N LYS A 162 33.37 -14.78 -28.32
CA LYS A 162 34.83 -14.59 -28.33
C LYS A 162 35.47 -14.92 -26.99
N ASN A 163 34.76 -15.61 -26.11
CA ASN A 163 35.21 -16.01 -24.77
C ASN A 163 35.62 -14.83 -23.87
N TRP A 164 34.95 -13.69 -23.99
CA TRP A 164 35.09 -12.59 -23.03
C TRP A 164 34.21 -12.84 -21.81
N TRP A 165 34.70 -12.41 -20.65
CA TRP A 165 33.87 -12.24 -19.48
C TRP A 165 33.02 -10.99 -19.59
N VAL A 166 31.76 -11.05 -19.18
CA VAL A 166 30.86 -9.90 -19.27
C VAL A 166 30.16 -9.65 -17.93
N GLY A 167 30.36 -8.45 -17.39
CA GLY A 167 29.68 -7.98 -16.18
C GLY A 167 28.32 -7.37 -16.50
N MET A 168 27.29 -7.79 -15.78
CA MET A 168 25.93 -7.31 -15.89
C MET A 168 25.32 -7.04 -14.52
N VAL A 169 24.59 -5.94 -14.38
CA VAL A 169 23.89 -5.59 -13.13
C VAL A 169 22.45 -6.10 -13.17
N VAL A 170 21.99 -6.75 -12.10
CA VAL A 170 20.68 -7.44 -12.03
C VAL A 170 19.68 -6.77 -11.08
N ASP A 171 20.00 -5.65 -10.46
CA ASP A 171 19.11 -4.92 -9.54
C ASP A 171 18.35 -3.75 -10.18
N HIS A 172 18.55 -3.52 -11.48
CA HIS A 172 17.81 -2.54 -12.28
C HIS A 172 16.53 -3.14 -12.86
N GLY A 173 15.42 -3.07 -12.12
CA GLY A 173 14.12 -3.51 -12.63
C GLY A 173 13.65 -2.69 -13.83
N ALA A 174 13.80 -3.23 -15.05
CA ALA A 174 13.11 -2.74 -16.24
C ALA A 174 11.70 -3.38 -16.29
N GLU A 175 10.69 -2.64 -16.78
CA GLU A 175 9.32 -3.20 -16.90
C GLU A 175 9.21 -4.24 -18.01
N LYS A 176 9.98 -4.05 -19.09
CA LYS A 176 10.03 -5.01 -20.21
C LYS A 176 11.16 -6.03 -19.97
N ASN A 177 10.87 -7.29 -20.16
CA ASN A 177 11.80 -8.43 -20.02
C ASN A 177 12.37 -8.63 -18.60
N SER A 178 11.56 -8.38 -17.57
CA SER A 178 11.89 -8.69 -16.18
C SER A 178 10.93 -9.73 -15.63
N GLU A 179 11.48 -10.70 -14.89
CA GLU A 179 10.70 -11.64 -14.10
C GLU A 179 10.40 -11.06 -12.72
N ILE A 180 9.22 -11.37 -12.19
CA ILE A 180 8.88 -11.04 -10.81
C ILE A 180 9.42 -12.15 -9.92
N VAL A 181 10.49 -11.84 -9.17
CA VAL A 181 11.12 -12.78 -8.22
C VAL A 181 11.36 -12.07 -6.89
N ASP A 182 11.43 -12.87 -5.83
CA ASP A 182 11.64 -12.33 -4.50
C ASP A 182 13.07 -11.79 -4.33
N PHE A 183 13.14 -10.67 -3.61
CA PHE A 183 14.35 -10.13 -3.03
C PHE A 183 14.00 -9.66 -1.62
N PHE A 184 14.56 -10.32 -0.60
CA PHE A 184 14.15 -10.21 0.80
C PHE A 184 12.63 -10.48 1.01
N ASN A 185 12.12 -11.55 0.42
CA ASN A 185 10.70 -11.93 0.45
C ASN A 185 9.74 -10.86 -0.11
N ILE A 186 10.25 -9.93 -0.92
CA ILE A 186 9.48 -8.90 -1.59
C ILE A 186 9.53 -9.16 -3.09
N PRO A 187 8.40 -9.44 -3.76
CA PRO A 187 8.36 -9.69 -5.20
C PRO A 187 8.66 -8.41 -5.98
N VAL A 188 9.82 -8.39 -6.63
CA VAL A 188 10.34 -7.26 -7.42
C VAL A 188 10.70 -7.67 -8.83
N PRO A 189 10.58 -6.76 -9.82
CA PRO A 189 11.05 -7.01 -11.17
C PRO A 189 12.58 -7.17 -11.17
N THR A 190 13.06 -8.31 -11.67
CA THR A 190 14.48 -8.61 -11.81
C THR A 190 14.80 -8.88 -13.29
N PRO A 191 15.79 -8.21 -13.90
CA PRO A 191 16.12 -8.37 -15.32
C PRO A 191 16.61 -9.77 -15.66
N GLY A 192 15.99 -10.43 -16.63
CA GLY A 192 16.35 -11.78 -17.09
C GLY A 192 17.47 -11.82 -18.16
N GLY A 193 18.02 -10.67 -18.57
CA GLY A 193 18.96 -10.60 -19.70
C GLY A 193 20.23 -11.43 -19.54
N ALA A 194 20.82 -11.47 -18.33
CA ALA A 194 21.99 -12.29 -18.03
C ALA A 194 21.66 -13.79 -18.14
N VAL A 195 20.53 -14.23 -17.63
CA VAL A 195 20.06 -15.62 -17.68
C VAL A 195 19.77 -16.04 -19.13
N TYR A 196 19.09 -15.17 -19.88
CA TYR A 196 18.83 -15.42 -21.31
C TYR A 196 20.13 -15.66 -22.10
N LEU A 197 21.13 -14.80 -21.89
CA LEU A 197 22.44 -14.93 -22.57
C LEU A 197 23.19 -16.17 -22.10
N ALA A 198 23.18 -16.48 -20.80
CA ALA A 198 23.80 -17.67 -20.24
C ALA A 198 23.25 -18.94 -20.89
N LYS A 199 21.93 -19.10 -20.92
CA LYS A 199 21.25 -20.24 -21.56
C LYS A 199 21.57 -20.32 -23.04
N LYS A 200 21.49 -19.21 -23.78
CA LYS A 200 21.70 -19.16 -25.22
C LYS A 200 23.11 -19.56 -25.65
N PHE A 201 24.12 -19.25 -24.84
CA PHE A 201 25.53 -19.48 -25.17
C PHE A 201 26.19 -20.56 -24.33
N GLY A 202 25.43 -21.34 -23.53
CA GLY A 202 25.97 -22.38 -22.67
C GLY A 202 26.98 -21.84 -21.65
N LYS A 203 26.72 -20.63 -21.11
CA LYS A 203 27.61 -19.95 -20.14
C LYS A 203 27.05 -20.08 -18.72
N LYS A 204 27.95 -20.12 -17.73
CA LYS A 204 27.60 -20.07 -16.31
C LYS A 204 27.49 -18.61 -15.85
N ILE A 205 26.72 -18.40 -14.79
CA ILE A 205 26.56 -17.10 -14.12
C ILE A 205 27.33 -17.13 -12.81
N TYR A 206 28.20 -16.15 -12.60
CA TYR A 206 28.97 -16.00 -11.37
C TYR A 206 28.52 -14.73 -10.65
N PRO A 207 27.88 -14.81 -9.47
CA PRO A 207 27.62 -13.64 -8.64
C PRO A 207 28.95 -13.01 -8.18
N ALA A 208 29.04 -11.68 -8.29
CA ALA A 208 30.22 -10.92 -7.90
C ALA A 208 29.81 -9.74 -7.01
N PHE A 209 30.49 -9.60 -5.88
CA PHE A 209 30.23 -8.56 -4.89
C PHE A 209 31.51 -8.24 -4.10
N GLY A 210 31.48 -7.17 -3.32
CA GLY A 210 32.63 -6.82 -2.53
C GLY A 210 32.36 -5.81 -1.43
N TYR A 211 33.29 -5.69 -0.52
CA TYR A 211 33.24 -4.76 0.59
C TYR A 211 34.61 -4.16 0.90
N ARG A 212 34.60 -3.08 1.66
CA ARG A 212 35.83 -2.40 2.10
C ARG A 212 36.17 -2.83 3.51
N GLU A 213 37.41 -3.22 3.71
CA GLU A 213 38.02 -3.54 5.00
C GLU A 213 39.20 -2.59 5.24
N GLY A 214 38.97 -1.57 6.06
CA GLY A 214 39.93 -0.48 6.23
C GLY A 214 40.19 0.26 4.90
N SER A 215 41.43 0.24 4.43
CA SER A 215 41.85 0.80 3.14
C SER A 215 41.99 -0.26 2.02
N TYR A 216 41.63 -1.51 2.31
CA TYR A 216 41.64 -2.59 1.34
C TYR A 216 40.22 -2.88 0.81
N HIS A 217 40.16 -3.43 -0.37
CA HIS A 217 38.95 -3.92 -1.00
C HIS A 217 39.00 -5.44 -1.11
N ILE A 218 37.93 -6.07 -0.67
CA ILE A 218 37.72 -7.50 -0.81
C ILE A 218 36.64 -7.69 -1.88
N GLY A 219 37.05 -8.12 -3.07
CA GLY A 219 36.12 -8.54 -4.12
C GLY A 219 35.94 -10.06 -4.04
N ILE A 220 34.72 -10.53 -4.19
CA ILE A 220 34.37 -11.95 -4.15
C ILE A 220 33.67 -12.30 -5.46
N ILE A 221 34.18 -13.33 -6.14
CA ILE A 221 33.47 -14.02 -7.21
C ILE A 221 33.01 -15.35 -6.62
N ASP A 222 31.70 -15.49 -6.50
CA ASP A 222 31.10 -16.65 -5.85
C ASP A 222 31.02 -17.86 -6.78
N LYS A 223 30.52 -19.00 -6.27
CA LYS A 223 30.32 -20.21 -7.03
C LYS A 223 29.40 -19.97 -8.24
N PRO A 224 29.65 -20.67 -9.36
CA PRO A 224 28.82 -20.52 -10.52
C PRO A 224 27.42 -21.08 -10.30
N ILE A 225 26.43 -20.38 -10.84
CA ILE A 225 25.05 -20.84 -10.96
C ILE A 225 24.91 -21.48 -12.34
N ASP A 226 24.57 -22.76 -12.36
CA ASP A 226 24.29 -23.48 -13.60
C ASP A 226 22.87 -23.13 -14.08
N CYS A 227 22.77 -22.84 -15.38
CA CYS A 227 21.53 -22.45 -16.03
C CYS A 227 20.87 -23.60 -16.82
N GLY A 228 21.51 -24.77 -16.90
CA GLY A 228 21.01 -25.93 -17.61
C GLY A 228 19.74 -26.49 -16.95
N GLY A 229 18.68 -26.73 -17.75
CA GLY A 229 17.46 -27.37 -17.29
C GLY A 229 16.55 -26.56 -16.35
N LYS A 230 17.02 -25.42 -15.80
CA LYS A 230 16.26 -24.59 -14.85
C LYS A 230 15.44 -23.52 -15.57
N GLU A 231 14.32 -23.11 -14.99
CA GLU A 231 13.58 -21.94 -15.45
C GLU A 231 14.33 -20.62 -15.15
N THR A 232 14.08 -19.59 -15.97
CA THR A 232 14.69 -18.24 -15.76
C THR A 232 14.39 -17.70 -14.38
N ARG A 233 13.17 -17.90 -13.91
CA ARG A 233 12.70 -17.41 -12.60
C ARG A 233 13.44 -18.09 -11.44
N GLU A 234 13.72 -19.35 -11.57
CA GLU A 234 14.48 -20.14 -10.58
C GLU A 234 15.92 -19.63 -10.45
N ILE A 235 16.60 -19.48 -11.59
CA ILE A 235 17.97 -18.95 -11.61
C ILE A 235 18.05 -17.54 -11.00
N LEU A 236 17.07 -16.67 -11.31
CA LEU A 236 17.04 -15.33 -10.74
C LEU A 236 16.78 -15.32 -9.23
N ARG A 237 16.02 -16.30 -8.69
CA ARG A 237 15.89 -16.48 -7.23
C ARG A 237 17.21 -16.89 -6.60
N GLU A 238 17.93 -17.82 -7.19
CA GLU A 238 19.26 -18.21 -6.71
C GLU A 238 20.21 -17.02 -6.69
N ILE A 239 20.25 -16.23 -7.76
CA ILE A 239 21.06 -15.00 -7.84
C ILE A 239 20.67 -14.02 -6.73
N ASN A 240 19.38 -13.75 -6.56
CA ASN A 240 18.90 -12.83 -5.52
C ASN A 240 19.28 -13.34 -4.13
N LYS A 241 19.17 -14.66 -3.87
CA LYS A 241 19.51 -15.27 -2.58
C LYS A 241 20.97 -15.05 -2.20
N VAL A 242 21.88 -15.22 -3.15
CA VAL A 242 23.32 -14.95 -2.92
C VAL A 242 23.54 -13.48 -2.50
N PHE A 243 22.88 -12.52 -3.17
CA PHE A 243 23.00 -11.11 -2.79
C PHE A 243 22.31 -10.78 -1.47
N GLU A 244 21.20 -11.45 -1.13
CA GLU A 244 20.56 -11.30 0.19
C GLU A 244 21.49 -11.74 1.31
N ASP A 245 22.15 -12.89 1.18
CA ASP A 245 23.06 -13.42 2.18
C ASP A 245 24.27 -12.51 2.36
N PHE A 246 24.81 -11.96 1.27
CA PHE A 246 25.85 -10.94 1.33
C PHE A 246 25.37 -9.65 2.03
N LEU A 247 24.21 -9.13 1.65
CA LEU A 247 23.67 -7.89 2.22
C LEU A 247 23.19 -8.04 3.67
N ASN A 248 22.86 -9.23 4.14
CA ASN A 248 22.62 -9.49 5.55
C ASN A 248 23.90 -9.27 6.39
N SER A 249 25.07 -9.62 5.83
CA SER A 249 26.35 -9.42 6.49
C SER A 249 26.91 -8.00 6.32
N TYR A 250 26.71 -7.39 5.14
CA TYR A 250 27.28 -6.09 4.77
C TYR A 250 26.20 -5.11 4.23
N PRO A 251 25.14 -4.81 5.01
CA PRO A 251 24.01 -4.05 4.49
C PRO A 251 24.35 -2.61 4.07
N TRP A 252 25.46 -2.05 4.56
CA TRP A 252 25.88 -0.69 4.22
C TRP A 252 26.58 -0.57 2.86
N THR A 253 26.87 -1.66 2.17
CA THR A 253 27.52 -1.63 0.85
C THR A 253 26.54 -1.26 -0.25
N TYR A 254 25.25 -1.57 -0.10
CA TYR A 254 24.23 -1.39 -1.12
C TYR A 254 23.68 0.05 -1.20
N LEU A 255 23.32 0.49 -2.41
CA LEU A 255 22.68 1.78 -2.65
C LEU A 255 21.18 1.75 -2.31
N TRP A 256 20.85 1.75 -1.02
CA TRP A 256 19.47 1.65 -0.55
C TRP A 256 18.52 2.75 -1.05
N TRP A 257 19.00 3.89 -1.51
CA TRP A 257 18.16 4.91 -2.17
C TRP A 257 17.83 4.59 -3.62
N TYR A 258 18.27 3.45 -4.14
CA TYR A 258 17.88 2.94 -5.43
C TYR A 258 16.40 2.50 -5.41
N LYS A 259 15.69 2.76 -6.51
CA LYS A 259 14.23 2.54 -6.53
C LYS A 259 13.86 1.08 -6.87
N ARG A 260 14.59 0.08 -6.39
CA ARG A 260 14.32 -1.33 -6.68
C ARG A 260 12.90 -1.73 -6.25
N PHE A 261 12.49 -1.34 -5.05
CA PHE A 261 11.17 -1.68 -4.49
C PHE A 261 10.02 -0.77 -4.97
N LYS A 262 10.28 0.24 -5.80
CA LYS A 262 9.22 1.13 -6.32
C LYS A 262 8.16 0.36 -7.12
N ARG A 263 8.60 -0.69 -7.82
CA ARG A 263 7.76 -1.52 -8.71
C ARG A 263 7.46 -2.89 -8.14
N LYS A 264 7.58 -3.06 -6.83
CA LYS A 264 7.20 -4.31 -6.16
C LYS A 264 5.72 -4.60 -6.40
N LYS A 265 5.39 -5.89 -6.55
CA LYS A 265 4.02 -6.34 -6.84
C LYS A 265 3.18 -6.60 -5.60
N LYS A 266 3.76 -6.47 -4.41
CA LYS A 266 3.09 -6.65 -3.12
C LYS A 266 2.95 -5.33 -2.39
N ARG A 267 1.76 -5.07 -1.82
CA ARG A 267 1.47 -3.90 -0.98
C ARG A 267 0.93 -4.36 0.37
N ARG A 268 1.45 -3.79 1.45
CA ARG A 268 0.92 -4.03 2.80
C ARG A 268 0.14 -2.81 3.26
N ILE A 269 -1.10 -3.03 3.67
CA ILE A 269 -2.03 -1.99 4.12
C ILE A 269 -2.36 -2.22 5.59
N LEU A 270 -2.22 -1.18 6.41
CA LEU A 270 -2.67 -1.18 7.79
C LEU A 270 -4.01 -0.45 7.90
N ILE A 271 -5.01 -1.12 8.43
CA ILE A 271 -6.30 -0.54 8.81
C ILE A 271 -6.28 -0.25 10.30
N LEU A 272 -6.43 1.03 10.66
CA LEU A 272 -6.59 1.46 12.05
C LEU A 272 -8.08 1.45 12.41
N SER A 273 -8.45 0.64 13.39
CA SER A 273 -9.83 0.47 13.85
C SER A 273 -10.08 1.22 15.17
N ASP A 274 -11.25 1.81 15.32
CA ASP A 274 -11.75 2.38 16.58
C ASP A 274 -12.77 1.46 17.28
N GLY A 275 -12.81 0.18 16.90
CA GLY A 275 -13.73 -0.83 17.44
C GLY A 275 -15.15 -0.77 16.86
N LYS A 276 -15.50 0.26 16.07
CA LYS A 276 -16.83 0.39 15.47
C LYS A 276 -16.93 -0.40 14.17
N ALA A 277 -17.84 -1.35 14.11
CA ALA A 277 -18.04 -2.22 12.94
C ALA A 277 -18.29 -1.44 11.64
N GLY A 278 -19.09 -0.35 11.67
CA GLY A 278 -19.37 0.47 10.50
C GLY A 278 -18.15 1.24 9.97
N HIS A 279 -17.23 1.66 10.85
CA HIS A 279 -15.99 2.30 10.43
C HIS A 279 -15.01 1.27 9.83
N LEU A 280 -14.88 0.12 10.48
CA LEU A 280 -14.06 -0.96 9.96
C LEU A 280 -14.55 -1.44 8.59
N LYS A 281 -15.88 -1.61 8.39
CA LYS A 281 -16.48 -2.00 7.12
C LYS A 281 -16.11 -1.03 5.99
N GLN A 282 -16.16 0.29 6.24
CA GLN A 282 -15.74 1.28 5.23
C GLN A 282 -14.25 1.18 4.86
N SER A 283 -13.38 0.95 5.85
CA SER A 283 -11.94 0.74 5.57
C SER A 283 -11.70 -0.53 4.76
N LEU A 284 -12.40 -1.62 5.07
CA LEU A 284 -12.32 -2.88 4.32
C LEU A 284 -12.84 -2.70 2.88
N ASN A 285 -13.97 -2.01 2.70
CA ASN A 285 -14.52 -1.72 1.38
C ASN A 285 -13.54 -0.91 0.50
N LEU A 286 -12.80 0.04 1.09
CA LEU A 286 -11.72 0.72 0.36
C LEU A 286 -10.62 -0.26 -0.07
N VAL A 287 -10.19 -1.15 0.83
CA VAL A 287 -9.15 -2.12 0.50
C VAL A 287 -9.62 -3.09 -0.57
N ASP A 288 -10.87 -3.55 -0.54
CA ASP A 288 -11.45 -4.41 -1.58
C ASP A 288 -11.39 -3.74 -2.97
N VAL A 289 -11.66 -2.41 -3.05
CA VAL A 289 -11.46 -1.63 -4.29
C VAL A 289 -9.99 -1.59 -4.72
N LEU A 290 -9.06 -1.48 -3.77
CA LEU A 290 -7.63 -1.48 -4.08
C LEU A 290 -7.13 -2.88 -4.51
N GLU A 291 -7.73 -3.96 -4.03
CA GLU A 291 -7.44 -5.35 -4.43
C GLU A 291 -7.71 -5.63 -5.92
N GLU A 292 -8.58 -4.84 -6.58
CA GLU A 292 -8.79 -4.93 -8.03
C GLU A 292 -7.61 -4.39 -8.87
N SER A 293 -6.59 -3.86 -8.22
CA SER A 293 -5.36 -3.40 -8.87
C SER A 293 -4.42 -4.58 -9.21
N PRO A 294 -3.41 -4.38 -10.07
CA PRO A 294 -2.45 -5.44 -10.41
C PRO A 294 -1.45 -5.77 -9.28
N TYR A 295 -1.72 -5.30 -8.06
CA TYR A 295 -0.89 -5.55 -6.89
C TYR A 295 -1.50 -6.64 -6.01
N SER A 296 -0.66 -7.52 -5.46
CA SER A 296 -1.05 -8.38 -4.35
C SER A 296 -1.13 -7.54 -3.08
N ILE A 297 -2.29 -7.51 -2.44
CA ILE A 297 -2.52 -6.72 -1.23
C ILE A 297 -2.60 -7.63 -0.01
N GLU A 298 -1.79 -7.32 0.99
CA GLU A 298 -1.90 -7.87 2.33
C GLU A 298 -2.43 -6.79 3.26
N LYS A 299 -3.41 -7.14 4.09
CA LYS A 299 -4.05 -6.23 5.04
C LYS A 299 -3.92 -6.73 6.47
N ASP A 300 -3.53 -5.83 7.34
CA ASP A 300 -3.52 -6.00 8.78
C ASP A 300 -4.51 -5.03 9.42
N ILE A 301 -5.16 -5.43 10.49
CA ILE A 301 -6.10 -4.60 11.26
C ILE A 301 -5.52 -4.41 12.65
N LEU A 302 -5.43 -3.14 13.08
CA LEU A 302 -4.98 -2.77 14.42
C LEU A 302 -6.02 -1.90 15.10
N GLU A 303 -6.57 -2.39 16.20
CA GLU A 303 -7.44 -1.59 17.06
C GLU A 303 -6.61 -0.60 17.88
N ILE A 304 -6.97 0.67 17.81
CA ILE A 304 -6.24 1.76 18.45
C ILE A 304 -6.74 2.00 19.86
N ASN A 305 -5.87 1.74 20.82
CA ASN A 305 -6.11 1.94 22.23
C ASN A 305 -5.24 3.08 22.75
N TYR A 306 -5.88 4.21 23.07
CA TYR A 306 -5.22 5.32 23.76
C TYR A 306 -5.11 5.01 25.26
N LYS A 307 -4.00 5.41 25.88
CA LYS A 307 -3.81 5.25 27.33
C LYS A 307 -4.92 5.91 28.17
N ASN A 308 -5.36 7.09 27.72
CA ASN A 308 -6.45 7.85 28.32
C ASN A 308 -6.97 8.96 27.38
N ARG A 309 -8.02 9.67 27.80
CA ARG A 309 -8.63 10.75 27.01
C ARG A 309 -7.68 11.93 26.75
N PHE A 310 -6.81 12.25 27.69
CA PHE A 310 -5.82 13.32 27.55
C PHE A 310 -4.75 12.94 26.51
N ALA A 311 -4.27 11.71 26.53
CA ALA A 311 -3.35 11.20 25.51
C ALA A 311 -3.94 11.29 24.09
N ARG A 312 -5.25 11.02 23.94
CA ARG A 312 -5.95 11.22 22.66
C ARG A 312 -5.92 12.69 22.24
N PHE A 313 -6.27 13.62 23.13
CA PHE A 313 -6.26 15.05 22.82
C PHE A 313 -4.86 15.53 22.40
N LEU A 314 -3.83 15.11 23.13
CA LEU A 314 -2.44 15.43 22.76
C LEU A 314 -2.06 14.84 21.38
N ALA A 315 -2.51 13.64 21.07
CA ALA A 315 -2.26 13.04 19.76
C ALA A 315 -2.83 13.88 18.60
N GLU A 316 -4.00 14.50 18.78
CA GLU A 316 -4.60 15.43 17.81
C GLU A 316 -3.71 16.66 17.59
N ILE A 317 -3.17 17.23 18.65
CA ILE A 317 -2.23 18.36 18.59
C ILE A 317 -0.94 17.94 17.87
N PHE A 318 -0.32 16.85 18.27
CA PHE A 318 0.93 16.36 17.66
C PHE A 318 0.75 15.97 16.19
N ALA A 319 -0.41 15.43 15.82
CA ALA A 319 -0.73 15.13 14.42
C ALA A 319 -0.73 16.40 13.56
N SER A 320 -1.18 17.53 14.10
CA SER A 320 -1.17 18.83 13.41
C SER A 320 0.24 19.35 13.12
N PHE A 321 1.24 18.94 13.89
CA PHE A 321 2.65 19.26 13.67
C PHE A 321 3.41 18.17 12.89
N SER A 322 2.78 17.03 12.59
CA SER A 322 3.44 15.96 11.86
C SER A 322 3.83 16.38 10.44
N THR A 323 5.07 16.09 10.05
CA THR A 323 5.63 16.44 8.73
C THR A 323 6.46 15.29 8.17
N LYS A 324 6.91 15.43 6.91
CA LYS A 324 7.84 14.47 6.30
C LYS A 324 9.17 14.34 7.06
N SER A 325 9.50 15.30 7.93
CA SER A 325 10.69 15.25 8.80
C SER A 325 10.52 14.28 9.98
N CYS A 326 9.30 13.84 10.27
CA CYS A 326 9.03 12.81 11.30
C CYS A 326 9.43 11.38 10.85
N LEU A 327 10.05 11.23 9.68
CA LEU A 327 10.51 9.94 9.18
C LEU A 327 11.39 9.19 10.20
N GLY A 328 11.03 7.97 10.52
CA GLY A 328 11.69 7.17 11.54
C GLY A 328 11.45 7.63 12.98
N CYS A 329 10.61 8.67 13.18
CA CYS A 329 10.31 9.18 14.51
C CYS A 329 8.90 8.71 14.93
N GLY A 330 8.75 7.64 15.58
CA GLY A 330 7.47 7.20 16.19
C GLY A 330 7.40 7.44 17.69
N ARG A 331 8.31 8.25 18.25
CA ARG A 331 8.44 8.41 19.72
C ARG A 331 7.21 9.00 20.38
N CYS A 332 6.57 9.97 19.73
CA CYS A 332 5.35 10.60 20.27
C CYS A 332 4.21 9.58 20.45
N LEU A 333 4.09 8.59 19.56
CA LEU A 333 3.05 7.56 19.68
C LEU A 333 3.19 6.74 20.98
N LYS A 334 4.39 6.57 21.51
CA LYS A 334 4.65 5.88 22.80
C LYS A 334 4.02 6.59 24.00
N PHE A 335 3.81 7.90 23.91
CA PHE A 335 3.14 8.65 24.96
C PHE A 335 1.62 8.50 24.90
N PHE A 336 1.07 8.23 23.73
CA PHE A 336 -0.36 8.25 23.51
C PHE A 336 -1.00 6.87 23.52
N LEU A 337 -0.32 5.87 22.95
CA LEU A 337 -0.87 4.53 22.73
C LEU A 337 -0.37 3.53 23.78
N ASP A 338 -1.11 2.44 23.91
CA ASP A 338 -0.70 1.31 24.74
C ASP A 338 0.55 0.60 24.19
N SER A 339 1.15 -0.28 25.00
CA SER A 339 2.38 -1.00 24.66
C SER A 339 2.19 -1.97 23.51
N ARG A 340 1.02 -2.61 23.38
CA ARG A 340 0.69 -3.59 22.33
C ARG A 340 0.65 -2.91 20.97
N ASN A 341 -0.02 -1.74 20.87
CA ASN A 341 -0.04 -0.95 19.66
C ASN A 341 1.38 -0.53 19.23
N ILE A 342 2.20 -0.06 20.19
CA ILE A 342 3.56 0.39 19.91
C ILE A 342 4.46 -0.77 19.46
N GLU A 343 4.34 -1.93 20.10
CA GLU A 343 5.09 -3.12 19.75
C GLU A 343 4.77 -3.55 18.31
N PHE A 344 3.48 -3.69 17.98
CA PHE A 344 3.03 -4.04 16.64
C PHE A 344 3.55 -3.05 15.58
N MET A 345 3.36 -1.75 15.82
CA MET A 345 3.79 -0.69 14.90
C MET A 345 5.31 -0.65 14.71
N SER A 346 6.10 -0.98 15.73
CA SER A 346 7.56 -0.95 15.66
C SER A 346 8.16 -2.08 14.85
N LYS A 347 7.51 -3.25 14.83
CA LYS A 347 7.96 -4.48 14.17
C LYS A 347 7.48 -4.62 12.72
N ASN A 348 6.60 -3.75 12.26
CA ASN A 348 5.99 -3.88 10.95
C ASN A 348 6.26 -2.66 10.05
N PHE A 349 6.19 -2.91 8.74
CA PHE A 349 6.20 -1.89 7.71
C PHE A 349 4.93 -1.99 6.86
N PHE A 350 4.36 -0.83 6.52
CA PHE A 350 3.18 -0.73 5.66
C PHE A 350 3.39 0.31 4.57
N ASP A 351 2.83 0.06 3.40
CA ASP A 351 2.86 0.99 2.27
C ASP A 351 1.78 2.06 2.39
N LEU A 352 0.64 1.67 2.98
CA LEU A 352 -0.54 2.50 3.18
C LEU A 352 -1.10 2.30 4.58
N VAL A 353 -1.48 3.39 5.22
CA VAL A 353 -2.23 3.39 6.48
C VAL A 353 -3.60 3.99 6.23
N VAL A 354 -4.65 3.23 6.53
CA VAL A 354 -6.06 3.63 6.37
C VAL A 354 -6.69 3.80 7.74
N SER A 355 -7.49 4.84 7.90
CA SER A 355 -8.29 5.08 9.11
C SER A 355 -9.68 5.54 8.74
N THR A 356 -10.67 5.24 9.57
CA THR A 356 -12.03 5.78 9.45
C THR A 356 -12.41 6.55 10.70
N GLY A 357 -12.85 7.79 10.48
CA GLY A 357 -13.32 8.68 11.56
C GLY A 357 -12.22 9.37 12.36
N SER A 358 -12.65 10.21 13.29
CA SER A 358 -11.76 11.13 14.03
C SER A 358 -10.84 10.46 15.05
N LEU A 359 -11.21 9.29 15.60
CA LEU A 359 -10.42 8.64 16.65
C LEU A 359 -9.07 8.15 16.13
N CYS A 360 -9.06 7.49 14.97
CA CYS A 360 -7.84 6.92 14.38
C CYS A 360 -7.06 7.92 13.52
N ALA A 361 -7.68 9.04 13.10
CA ALA A 361 -7.07 10.02 12.20
C ALA A 361 -5.71 10.58 12.71
N PRO A 362 -5.54 10.97 13.99
CA PRO A 362 -4.25 11.45 14.50
C PRO A 362 -3.14 10.42 14.40
N VAL A 363 -3.43 9.16 14.76
CA VAL A 363 -2.47 8.06 14.67
C VAL A 363 -2.09 7.77 13.23
N CYS A 364 -3.07 7.74 12.31
CA CYS A 364 -2.85 7.58 10.88
C CYS A 364 -1.90 8.66 10.35
N ALA A 365 -2.13 9.94 10.67
CA ALA A 365 -1.30 11.04 10.22
C ALA A 365 0.15 10.97 10.74
N ILE A 366 0.35 10.62 12.02
CA ILE A 366 1.69 10.53 12.63
C ILE A 366 2.41 9.28 12.13
N TYR A 367 1.76 8.11 12.17
CA TYR A 367 2.41 6.84 11.88
C TYR A 367 2.79 6.72 10.40
N SER A 368 1.91 7.13 9.48
CA SER A 368 2.24 7.14 8.05
C SER A 368 3.46 8.01 7.73
N LYS A 369 3.59 9.19 8.36
CA LYS A 369 4.77 10.06 8.19
C LYS A 369 6.03 9.42 8.77
N SER A 370 5.90 8.71 9.90
CA SER A 370 7.05 8.02 10.52
C SER A 370 7.57 6.85 9.68
N LEU A 371 6.70 6.14 8.97
CA LEU A 371 7.06 5.08 8.04
C LEU A 371 7.49 5.58 6.66
N GLY A 372 7.10 6.80 6.29
CA GLY A 372 7.15 7.28 4.92
C GLY A 372 6.08 6.62 4.03
N ALA A 373 5.07 6.01 4.63
CA ALA A 373 3.93 5.40 3.98
C ALA A 373 2.94 6.45 3.42
N LYS A 374 2.01 5.99 2.56
CA LYS A 374 0.81 6.74 2.20
C LYS A 374 -0.20 6.72 3.33
N SER A 375 -1.11 7.70 3.35
CA SER A 375 -2.16 7.82 4.36
C SER A 375 -3.52 8.12 3.73
N CYS A 376 -4.54 7.40 4.18
CA CYS A 376 -5.93 7.66 3.81
C CYS A 376 -6.81 7.77 5.05
N CYS A 377 -7.64 8.82 5.10
CA CYS A 377 -8.67 8.95 6.13
C CYS A 377 -10.04 8.94 5.47
N ILE A 378 -10.91 8.04 5.90
CA ILE A 378 -12.31 7.96 5.50
C ILE A 378 -13.14 8.72 6.52
N LEU A 379 -14.13 9.48 6.07
CA LEU A 379 -14.90 10.47 6.83
C LEU A 379 -14.07 11.70 7.22
N LYS A 380 -14.76 12.71 7.77
CA LYS A 380 -14.14 13.96 8.20
C LYS A 380 -13.16 13.73 9.36
N PRO A 381 -11.85 13.99 9.18
CA PRO A 381 -10.90 13.91 10.29
C PRO A 381 -11.01 15.12 11.22
N ASN A 382 -10.55 14.97 12.45
CA ASN A 382 -10.32 16.07 13.41
C ASN A 382 -8.92 16.69 13.30
N VAL A 383 -8.14 16.28 12.30
CA VAL A 383 -6.81 16.77 11.97
C VAL A 383 -6.86 17.44 10.59
N THR A 384 -5.99 18.44 10.36
CA THR A 384 -5.92 19.18 9.10
C THR A 384 -5.78 18.22 7.89
N LEU A 385 -6.59 18.44 6.85
CA LEU A 385 -6.64 17.57 5.65
C LEU A 385 -5.29 17.37 4.98
N SER A 386 -4.43 18.40 4.97
CA SER A 386 -3.09 18.33 4.38
C SER A 386 -2.13 17.34 5.05
N LYS A 387 -2.52 16.76 6.18
CA LYS A 387 -1.73 15.71 6.87
C LYS A 387 -1.90 14.33 6.22
N PHE A 388 -2.93 14.17 5.40
CA PHE A 388 -3.19 12.93 4.68
C PHE A 388 -2.79 13.05 3.21
N ASP A 389 -2.42 11.93 2.59
CA ASP A 389 -2.24 11.87 1.13
C ASP A 389 -3.61 11.87 0.44
N LEU A 390 -4.64 11.27 1.07
CA LEU A 390 -6.01 11.27 0.61
C LEU A 390 -7.00 11.31 1.77
N VAL A 391 -8.12 12.02 1.57
CA VAL A 391 -9.29 11.95 2.44
C VAL A 391 -10.49 11.57 1.59
N ILE A 392 -11.26 10.57 2.01
CA ILE A 392 -12.52 10.17 1.37
C ILE A 392 -13.64 10.62 2.27
N ALA A 393 -14.43 11.59 1.84
CA ALA A 393 -15.47 12.20 2.67
C ALA A 393 -16.82 12.24 1.96
N PRO A 394 -17.93 11.98 2.68
CA PRO A 394 -19.25 12.17 2.14
C PRO A 394 -19.54 13.63 1.81
N HIS A 395 -20.29 13.88 0.73
CA HIS A 395 -20.73 15.22 0.32
C HIS A 395 -21.38 16.01 1.45
N HIS A 396 -22.22 15.35 2.25
CA HIS A 396 -22.97 15.98 3.35
C HIS A 396 -22.10 16.42 4.54
N ASP A 397 -20.82 15.98 4.62
CA ASP A 397 -19.88 16.45 5.65
C ASP A 397 -19.24 17.81 5.28
N GLY A 398 -19.45 18.31 4.06
CA GLY A 398 -18.98 19.61 3.59
C GLY A 398 -17.44 19.72 3.48
N VAL A 399 -16.73 18.61 3.48
CA VAL A 399 -15.26 18.58 3.43
C VAL A 399 -14.80 18.80 1.99
N ARG A 400 -13.96 19.83 1.76
CA ARG A 400 -13.40 20.12 0.43
C ARG A 400 -11.89 20.33 0.52
N GLY A 401 -11.14 19.89 -0.51
CA GLY A 401 -9.69 20.05 -0.58
C GLY A 401 -9.09 19.37 -1.80
N LYS A 402 -7.83 19.72 -2.14
CA LYS A 402 -7.12 19.14 -3.30
C LYS A 402 -6.88 17.63 -3.17
N ASN A 403 -6.81 17.13 -1.94
CA ASN A 403 -6.61 15.72 -1.59
C ASN A 403 -7.89 15.07 -1.05
N VAL A 404 -9.06 15.59 -1.43
CA VAL A 404 -10.36 15.05 -1.01
C VAL A 404 -11.06 14.42 -2.20
N VAL A 405 -11.45 13.16 -2.04
CA VAL A 405 -12.38 12.45 -2.92
C VAL A 405 -13.74 12.47 -2.23
N GLN A 406 -14.72 13.05 -2.89
CA GLN A 406 -16.08 13.10 -2.36
C GLN A 406 -16.89 11.89 -2.81
N ILE A 407 -17.59 11.27 -1.88
CA ILE A 407 -18.52 10.16 -2.10
C ILE A 407 -19.94 10.58 -1.66
N LYS A 408 -20.96 9.88 -2.13
CA LYS A 408 -22.32 10.00 -1.58
C LYS A 408 -22.56 8.87 -0.58
N GLY A 409 -23.19 9.18 0.55
CA GLY A 409 -23.45 8.21 1.61
C GLY A 409 -22.22 7.65 2.29
N ALA A 410 -22.33 6.47 2.88
CA ALA A 410 -21.23 5.71 3.43
C ALA A 410 -20.55 4.87 2.34
N LEU A 411 -19.24 4.65 2.45
CA LEU A 411 -18.53 3.78 1.53
C LEU A 411 -18.95 2.32 1.75
N THR A 412 -19.69 1.76 0.80
CA THR A 412 -20.19 0.39 0.83
C THR A 412 -19.81 -0.35 -0.44
N HIS A 413 -19.40 -1.59 -0.30
CA HIS A 413 -19.11 -2.51 -1.39
C HIS A 413 -19.52 -3.93 -0.97
N PHE A 414 -20.02 -4.71 -1.91
CA PHE A 414 -20.46 -6.09 -1.66
C PHE A 414 -19.71 -7.04 -2.58
N LYS A 415 -18.58 -7.53 -2.10
CA LYS A 415 -17.84 -8.59 -2.77
C LYS A 415 -18.66 -9.89 -2.70
N ASP A 416 -18.75 -10.62 -3.82
CA ASP A 416 -19.46 -11.91 -3.93
C ASP A 416 -20.94 -11.85 -3.48
N LEU A 417 -21.65 -10.78 -3.86
CA LEU A 417 -23.03 -10.52 -3.41
C LEU A 417 -23.96 -11.72 -3.68
N GLN A 418 -23.94 -12.31 -4.87
CA GLN A 418 -24.80 -13.45 -5.23
C GLN A 418 -24.61 -14.63 -4.28
N LYS A 419 -23.36 -15.01 -4.01
CA LYS A 419 -23.02 -16.10 -3.07
C LYS A 419 -23.57 -15.85 -1.67
N LYS A 420 -23.43 -14.61 -1.17
CA LYS A 420 -23.96 -14.20 0.13
C LYS A 420 -25.48 -14.24 0.19
N VAL A 421 -26.14 -13.82 -0.87
CA VAL A 421 -27.59 -13.86 -0.99
C VAL A 421 -28.12 -15.30 -1.00
N GLU A 422 -27.50 -16.20 -1.76
CA GLU A 422 -27.88 -17.60 -1.79
C GLU A 422 -27.68 -18.29 -0.41
N GLU A 423 -26.58 -17.99 0.27
CA GLU A 423 -26.33 -18.50 1.61
C GLU A 423 -27.36 -17.95 2.61
N GLY A 424 -27.61 -16.64 2.60
CA GLY A 424 -28.60 -15.99 3.47
C GLY A 424 -30.03 -16.49 3.18
N LYS A 425 -30.39 -16.74 1.92
CA LYS A 425 -31.67 -17.31 1.53
C LYS A 425 -31.89 -18.70 2.14
N ARG A 426 -30.85 -19.56 2.09
CA ARG A 426 -30.89 -20.91 2.72
C ARG A 426 -30.98 -20.81 4.25
N LEU A 427 -30.14 -19.97 4.89
CA LEU A 427 -30.12 -19.82 6.35
C LEU A 427 -31.45 -19.31 6.95
N LEU A 428 -32.17 -18.49 6.19
CA LEU A 428 -33.41 -17.88 6.60
C LEU A 428 -34.65 -18.60 6.03
N ASN A 429 -34.45 -19.67 5.24
CA ASN A 429 -35.50 -20.47 4.61
C ASN A 429 -36.52 -19.62 3.82
N LEU A 430 -36.01 -18.74 2.93
CA LEU A 430 -36.85 -17.81 2.17
C LEU A 430 -37.32 -18.42 0.85
N GLY A 431 -38.62 -18.23 0.52
CA GLY A 431 -39.26 -18.69 -0.72
C GLY A 431 -38.95 -17.81 -1.93
N GLU A 432 -39.65 -18.07 -3.04
CA GLU A 432 -39.48 -17.36 -4.33
C GLU A 432 -40.51 -16.23 -4.55
N ASP A 433 -41.45 -16.02 -3.60
CA ASP A 433 -42.46 -14.99 -3.71
C ASP A 433 -41.85 -13.59 -3.89
N LYS A 434 -42.59 -12.67 -4.48
CA LYS A 434 -42.26 -11.24 -4.52
C LYS A 434 -42.15 -10.68 -3.11
N LYS A 435 -41.13 -9.88 -2.84
CA LYS A 435 -40.82 -9.41 -1.49
C LYS A 435 -40.61 -7.92 -1.41
N VAL A 436 -40.91 -7.38 -0.24
CA VAL A 436 -40.47 -6.05 0.21
C VAL A 436 -39.76 -6.19 1.55
N SER A 437 -38.79 -5.35 1.79
CA SER A 437 -38.04 -5.39 3.06
C SER A 437 -38.19 -4.12 3.87
N LEU A 438 -38.18 -4.25 5.20
CA LEU A 438 -38.18 -3.16 6.15
C LEU A 438 -36.96 -3.29 7.09
N PHE A 439 -36.15 -2.23 7.14
CA PHE A 439 -35.00 -2.12 8.05
C PHE A 439 -35.22 -0.97 9.03
N LEU A 440 -35.16 -1.28 10.31
CA LEU A 440 -35.37 -0.32 11.39
C LEU A 440 -34.12 -0.03 12.19
N GLY A 441 -33.79 1.26 12.30
CA GLY A 441 -32.77 1.78 13.22
C GLY A 441 -33.34 1.98 14.63
N ASN A 442 -33.23 3.21 15.12
CA ASN A 442 -33.76 3.60 16.42
C ASN A 442 -34.23 5.07 16.40
N PHE A 443 -35.02 5.47 17.38
CA PHE A 443 -35.39 6.86 17.56
C PHE A 443 -34.15 7.73 17.90
N ILE A 444 -34.21 9.00 17.50
CA ILE A 444 -33.14 10.00 17.73
C ILE A 444 -33.55 10.95 18.85
N TYR A 445 -34.83 11.33 18.92
CA TYR A 445 -35.32 12.31 19.86
C TYR A 445 -36.42 11.78 20.79
N LYS A 446 -37.51 11.24 20.23
CA LYS A 446 -38.71 10.91 20.97
C LYS A 446 -39.23 9.51 20.65
N GLU A 447 -39.05 8.60 21.59
CA GLU A 447 -39.49 7.22 21.45
C GLU A 447 -41.01 7.12 21.17
N LYS A 448 -41.85 7.90 21.88
CA LYS A 448 -43.28 7.89 21.72
C LYS A 448 -43.71 8.25 20.31
N GLU A 449 -43.21 9.37 19.77
CA GLU A 449 -43.47 9.83 18.40
C GLU A 449 -43.01 8.78 17.36
N PHE A 450 -41.82 8.25 17.53
CA PHE A 450 -41.29 7.20 16.66
C PHE A 450 -42.19 5.95 16.65
N CYS A 451 -42.60 5.47 17.82
CA CYS A 451 -43.47 4.30 17.93
C CYS A 451 -44.89 4.51 17.38
N GLU A 452 -45.47 5.67 17.63
CA GLU A 452 -46.80 6.02 17.08
C GLU A 452 -46.76 6.05 15.54
N ASN A 453 -45.80 6.75 14.97
CA ASN A 453 -45.62 6.81 13.52
C ASN A 453 -45.28 5.47 12.90
N LEU A 454 -44.44 4.63 13.60
CA LEU A 454 -44.14 3.28 13.15
C LEU A 454 -45.39 2.39 13.12
N LYS A 455 -46.32 2.49 14.10
CA LYS A 455 -47.57 1.75 14.06
C LYS A 455 -48.43 2.10 12.85
N ILE A 456 -48.53 3.39 12.55
CA ILE A 456 -49.28 3.88 11.38
C ILE A 456 -48.63 3.40 10.08
N PHE A 457 -47.29 3.54 9.99
CA PHE A 457 -46.54 3.05 8.84
C PHE A 457 -46.70 1.55 8.62
N LEU A 458 -46.58 0.74 9.68
CA LEU A 458 -46.74 -0.72 9.60
C LEU A 458 -48.15 -1.12 9.14
N SER A 459 -49.22 -0.39 9.58
CA SER A 459 -50.56 -0.64 9.09
C SER A 459 -50.66 -0.42 7.56
N LYS A 460 -50.10 0.67 7.07
CA LYS A 460 -50.07 0.98 5.63
C LYS A 460 -49.19 0.01 4.83
N LEU A 461 -48.05 -0.40 5.39
CA LEU A 461 -47.16 -1.38 4.77
C LEU A 461 -47.79 -2.77 4.66
N LYS A 462 -48.59 -3.18 5.67
CA LYS A 462 -49.36 -4.41 5.63
C LYS A 462 -50.43 -4.37 4.54
N GLU A 463 -51.19 -3.28 4.47
CA GLU A 463 -52.20 -3.04 3.41
C GLU A 463 -51.54 -3.12 2.01
N PHE A 464 -50.42 -2.41 1.81
CA PHE A 464 -49.64 -2.44 0.57
C PHE A 464 -49.16 -3.85 0.22
N SER A 465 -48.64 -4.58 1.22
CA SER A 465 -48.18 -5.96 1.07
C SER A 465 -49.29 -6.91 0.60
N LEU A 466 -50.47 -6.82 1.23
CA LEU A 466 -51.62 -7.64 0.86
C LEU A 466 -52.15 -7.29 -0.54
N THR A 467 -52.31 -6.00 -0.83
CA THR A 467 -52.85 -5.52 -2.12
C THR A 467 -51.95 -5.89 -3.31
N LYS A 468 -50.64 -5.84 -3.12
CA LYS A 468 -49.64 -6.14 -4.16
C LYS A 468 -49.15 -7.58 -4.15
N GLY A 469 -49.55 -8.40 -3.19
CA GLY A 469 -49.09 -9.79 -3.06
C GLY A 469 -47.63 -9.93 -2.65
N TYR A 470 -47.07 -8.95 -1.95
CA TYR A 470 -45.70 -9.02 -1.48
C TYR A 470 -45.57 -9.80 -0.16
N LYS A 471 -44.52 -10.58 -0.01
CA LYS A 471 -44.06 -11.08 1.29
C LYS A 471 -43.17 -10.03 1.98
N LEU A 472 -43.27 -9.92 3.29
CA LEU A 472 -42.56 -8.94 4.10
C LEU A 472 -41.36 -9.55 4.81
N LEU A 473 -40.18 -8.96 4.60
CA LEU A 473 -38.95 -9.26 5.29
C LEU A 473 -38.61 -8.09 6.22
N VAL A 474 -38.47 -8.34 7.51
CA VAL A 474 -38.19 -7.28 8.51
C VAL A 474 -36.92 -7.56 9.27
N SER A 475 -36.04 -6.56 9.38
CA SER A 475 -34.85 -6.64 10.22
C SER A 475 -34.68 -5.40 11.08
N THR A 476 -34.32 -5.61 12.34
CA THR A 476 -33.90 -4.53 13.23
C THR A 476 -32.40 -4.27 13.14
N SER A 477 -31.89 -3.27 13.85
CA SER A 477 -30.47 -2.99 14.02
C SER A 477 -30.02 -3.30 15.44
N ARG A 478 -28.69 -3.39 15.66
CA ARG A 478 -28.12 -3.52 17.02
C ARG A 478 -28.50 -2.37 17.97
N ARG A 479 -28.94 -1.23 17.41
CA ARG A 479 -29.32 -0.02 18.14
C ARG A 479 -30.81 0.06 18.44
N THR A 480 -31.63 -0.78 17.81
CA THR A 480 -33.08 -0.77 17.98
C THR A 480 -33.44 -1.04 19.43
N SER A 481 -34.32 -0.22 20.01
CA SER A 481 -34.72 -0.36 21.42
C SER A 481 -35.64 -1.55 21.63
N LEU A 482 -35.66 -2.07 22.87
CA LEU A 482 -36.55 -3.18 23.24
C LEU A 482 -38.01 -2.87 23.04
N SER A 483 -38.42 -1.63 23.24
CA SER A 483 -39.80 -1.16 23.01
C SER A 483 -40.21 -1.28 21.56
N VAL A 484 -39.35 -0.86 20.63
CA VAL A 484 -39.57 -0.98 19.18
C VAL A 484 -39.57 -2.45 18.75
N GLU A 485 -38.68 -3.28 19.30
CA GLU A 485 -38.62 -4.72 19.01
C GLU A 485 -39.91 -5.43 19.49
N ARG A 486 -40.40 -5.10 20.68
CA ARG A 486 -41.67 -5.63 21.21
C ARG A 486 -42.85 -5.24 20.34
N MET A 487 -42.94 -3.96 20.00
CA MET A 487 -44.02 -3.45 19.15
C MET A 487 -44.02 -4.11 17.76
N LEU A 488 -42.87 -4.36 17.16
CA LEU A 488 -42.78 -5.10 15.89
C LEU A 488 -43.33 -6.52 16.02
N ARG A 489 -42.97 -7.25 17.09
CA ARG A 489 -43.52 -8.59 17.35
C ARG A 489 -45.02 -8.59 17.48
N GLU A 490 -45.54 -7.70 18.32
CA GLU A 490 -46.98 -7.56 18.53
C GLU A 490 -47.72 -7.20 17.24
N SER A 491 -47.18 -6.24 16.48
CA SER A 491 -47.79 -5.79 15.24
C SER A 491 -47.74 -6.80 14.10
N LEU A 492 -46.78 -7.71 14.09
CA LEU A 492 -46.52 -8.66 12.99
C LEU A 492 -46.84 -10.12 13.35
N ALA A 493 -47.21 -10.43 14.60
CA ALA A 493 -47.39 -11.81 15.09
C ALA A 493 -48.30 -12.68 14.21
N ASN A 494 -49.41 -12.14 13.73
CA ASN A 494 -50.42 -12.88 12.93
C ASN A 494 -50.51 -12.34 11.50
N PHE A 495 -49.46 -11.68 10.99
CA PHE A 495 -49.52 -11.15 9.66
C PHE A 495 -49.20 -12.21 8.59
N PRO A 496 -50.17 -12.59 7.70
CA PRO A 496 -50.01 -13.77 6.84
C PRO A 496 -48.92 -13.59 5.77
N ASN A 497 -48.57 -12.36 5.46
CA ASN A 497 -47.49 -12.07 4.49
C ASN A 497 -46.14 -11.84 5.15
N LEU A 498 -45.99 -11.99 6.48
CA LEU A 498 -44.68 -11.96 7.12
C LEU A 498 -43.93 -13.24 6.78
N GLU A 499 -42.83 -13.13 6.04
CA GLU A 499 -41.98 -14.30 5.70
C GLU A 499 -40.78 -14.43 6.67
N SER A 500 -40.21 -13.30 7.08
CA SER A 500 -39.09 -13.33 8.04
C SER A 500 -39.05 -12.07 8.89
N LEU A 501 -38.82 -12.26 10.21
CA LEU A 501 -38.53 -11.19 11.16
C LEU A 501 -37.21 -11.49 11.89
N VAL A 502 -36.17 -10.71 11.63
CA VAL A 502 -34.87 -10.82 12.25
C VAL A 502 -34.67 -9.72 13.29
N ILE A 503 -34.68 -10.11 14.57
CA ILE A 503 -34.32 -9.23 15.68
C ILE A 503 -32.82 -9.41 15.94
N VAL A 504 -32.00 -8.48 15.46
CA VAL A 504 -30.53 -8.61 15.45
C VAL A 504 -29.92 -8.76 16.83
N ARG A 505 -30.57 -8.25 17.87
CA ARG A 505 -30.12 -8.40 19.26
C ARG A 505 -30.24 -9.85 19.77
N GLU A 506 -31.26 -10.58 19.30
CA GLU A 506 -31.51 -11.97 19.72
C GLU A 506 -30.69 -12.95 18.87
N LYS A 507 -30.78 -12.81 17.56
CA LYS A 507 -30.02 -13.64 16.63
C LYS A 507 -29.63 -12.83 15.40
N ASN A 508 -28.34 -12.64 15.23
CA ASN A 508 -27.79 -11.97 14.06
C ASN A 508 -27.34 -13.02 13.05
N TYR A 509 -28.11 -13.21 11.99
CA TYR A 509 -27.72 -14.07 10.88
C TYR A 509 -26.71 -13.35 9.98
N PRO A 510 -25.76 -14.08 9.38
CA PRO A 510 -24.90 -13.49 8.37
C PRO A 510 -25.73 -13.06 7.13
N PHE A 511 -25.31 -11.99 6.49
CA PHE A 511 -25.83 -11.51 5.19
C PHE A 511 -27.32 -11.11 5.16
N VAL A 512 -27.96 -10.80 6.30
CA VAL A 512 -29.38 -10.41 6.34
C VAL A 512 -29.66 -9.18 5.44
N MET A 513 -28.83 -8.15 5.55
CA MET A 513 -28.99 -6.93 4.74
C MET A 513 -28.88 -7.23 3.25
N GLU A 514 -27.81 -7.92 2.86
CA GLU A 514 -27.53 -8.30 1.48
C GLU A 514 -28.68 -9.14 0.90
N THR A 515 -29.16 -10.12 1.67
CA THR A 515 -30.21 -11.06 1.26
C THR A 515 -31.57 -10.35 1.13
N PHE A 516 -31.99 -9.67 2.19
CA PHE A 516 -33.31 -9.03 2.20
C PHE A 516 -33.44 -7.97 1.12
N ILE A 517 -32.41 -7.11 0.94
CA ILE A 517 -32.43 -6.07 -0.09
C ILE A 517 -32.40 -6.70 -1.48
N SER A 518 -31.53 -7.67 -1.74
CA SER A 518 -31.40 -8.26 -3.08
C SER A 518 -32.64 -9.02 -3.52
N LEU A 519 -33.37 -9.66 -2.59
CA LEU A 519 -34.60 -10.38 -2.87
C LEU A 519 -35.85 -9.47 -2.93
N SER A 520 -35.76 -8.21 -2.46
CA SER A 520 -36.89 -7.30 -2.42
C SER A 520 -36.97 -6.45 -3.67
N GLU A 521 -38.22 -6.17 -4.10
CA GLU A 521 -38.48 -5.18 -5.14
C GLU A 521 -38.35 -3.75 -4.60
N ILE A 522 -38.65 -3.53 -3.32
CA ILE A 522 -38.53 -2.27 -2.62
C ILE A 522 -37.95 -2.51 -1.22
N ALA A 523 -37.01 -1.68 -0.83
CA ALA A 523 -36.45 -1.67 0.53
C ALA A 523 -36.87 -0.41 1.28
N PHE A 524 -37.62 -0.56 2.35
CA PHE A 524 -37.98 0.52 3.27
C PHE A 524 -36.92 0.58 4.38
N VAL A 525 -36.39 1.77 4.62
CA VAL A 525 -35.33 1.97 5.62
C VAL A 525 -35.67 3.19 6.47
N SER A 526 -35.62 3.06 7.80
CA SER A 526 -35.83 4.20 8.69
C SER A 526 -34.77 5.30 8.49
N SER A 527 -35.18 6.55 8.46
CA SER A 527 -34.36 7.71 8.08
C SER A 527 -33.18 8.01 9.00
N ASP A 528 -33.14 7.41 10.19
CA ASP A 528 -32.02 7.56 11.16
C ASP A 528 -30.74 6.82 10.78
N SER A 529 -30.80 5.88 9.84
CA SER A 529 -29.71 4.97 9.56
C SER A 529 -28.98 5.25 8.25
N VAL A 530 -27.94 6.10 8.32
CA VAL A 530 -27.06 6.41 7.18
C VAL A 530 -26.45 5.15 6.56
N SER A 531 -26.02 4.18 7.38
CA SER A 531 -25.37 2.95 6.89
C SER A 531 -26.35 2.05 6.12
N MET A 532 -27.53 1.76 6.69
CA MET A 532 -28.52 0.89 6.05
C MET A 532 -29.06 1.48 4.76
N ILE A 533 -29.30 2.81 4.72
CA ILE A 533 -29.69 3.50 3.49
C ILE A 533 -28.58 3.39 2.44
N SER A 534 -27.33 3.66 2.82
CA SER A 534 -26.20 3.58 1.88
C SER A 534 -25.97 2.15 1.37
N GLU A 535 -26.15 1.14 2.21
CA GLU A 535 -26.06 -0.28 1.83
C GLU A 535 -27.16 -0.65 0.84
N SER A 536 -28.40 -0.27 1.12
CA SER A 536 -29.53 -0.55 0.24
C SER A 536 -29.36 0.08 -1.14
N LEU A 537 -29.02 1.35 -1.19
CA LEU A 537 -28.77 2.07 -2.44
C LEU A 537 -27.57 1.52 -3.23
N SER A 538 -26.58 0.96 -2.54
CA SER A 538 -25.39 0.39 -3.19
C SER A 538 -25.68 -0.95 -3.88
N ILE A 539 -26.66 -1.70 -3.41
CA ILE A 539 -27.16 -2.92 -4.09
C ILE A 539 -27.96 -2.56 -5.34
N GLY A 540 -28.47 -1.30 -5.44
CA GLY A 540 -29.16 -0.82 -6.63
C GLY A 540 -30.66 -1.15 -6.66
N ARG A 541 -31.28 -1.46 -5.52
CA ARG A 541 -32.72 -1.65 -5.40
C ARG A 541 -33.46 -0.34 -5.07
N PRO A 542 -34.70 -0.18 -5.51
CA PRO A 542 -35.53 0.94 -5.07
C PRO A 542 -35.55 1.05 -3.56
N THR A 543 -35.06 2.16 -3.04
CA THR A 543 -34.94 2.38 -1.59
C THR A 543 -35.80 3.57 -1.17
N VAL A 544 -36.54 3.36 -0.11
CA VAL A 544 -37.45 4.34 0.46
C VAL A 544 -37.03 4.68 1.88
N SER A 545 -36.68 5.92 2.12
CA SER A 545 -36.40 6.41 3.48
C SER A 545 -37.70 6.78 4.19
N VAL A 546 -38.00 6.09 5.28
CA VAL A 546 -39.24 6.28 6.06
C VAL A 546 -38.95 7.22 7.24
N PHE A 547 -39.64 8.35 7.26
CA PHE A 547 -39.55 9.35 8.32
C PHE A 547 -40.49 8.98 9.47
N LEU A 548 -39.94 8.46 10.55
CA LEU A 548 -40.73 8.05 11.73
C LEU A 548 -40.72 9.12 12.83
N GLU A 549 -39.82 10.09 12.74
CA GLU A 549 -39.75 11.26 13.63
C GLU A 549 -39.02 12.41 12.93
N LYS A 550 -38.92 13.58 13.59
CA LYS A 550 -38.12 14.70 13.12
C LYS A 550 -36.61 14.34 13.07
N MET A 551 -35.94 14.65 11.96
CA MET A 551 -34.52 14.34 11.76
C MET A 551 -33.62 15.51 12.14
N ARG A 552 -32.35 15.20 12.57
CA ARG A 552 -31.29 16.19 12.77
C ARG A 552 -30.89 16.81 11.43
N CYS A 553 -30.47 18.07 11.42
CA CYS A 553 -30.01 18.76 10.20
C CYS A 553 -28.95 17.97 9.43
N ARG A 554 -28.00 17.33 10.12
CA ARG A 554 -26.97 16.51 9.47
C ARG A 554 -27.57 15.31 8.73
N HIS A 555 -28.56 14.63 9.30
CA HIS A 555 -29.27 13.53 8.63
C HIS A 555 -30.08 14.01 7.45
N LEU A 556 -30.79 15.16 7.60
CA LEU A 556 -31.50 15.77 6.49
C LEU A 556 -30.60 16.16 5.33
N ASN A 557 -29.42 16.73 5.62
CA ASN A 557 -28.41 17.05 4.58
C ASN A 557 -27.94 15.78 3.85
N PHE A 558 -27.75 14.68 4.58
CA PHE A 558 -27.42 13.39 3.98
C PHE A 558 -28.55 12.90 3.08
N LEU A 559 -29.79 12.84 3.58
CA LEU A 559 -30.94 12.36 2.83
C LEU A 559 -31.20 13.21 1.58
N ASN A 560 -31.14 14.54 1.72
CA ASN A 560 -31.32 15.47 0.59
C ASN A 560 -30.20 15.33 -0.46
N SER A 561 -28.99 14.97 -0.05
CA SER A 561 -27.91 14.73 -1.00
C SER A 561 -28.11 13.48 -1.88
N LEU A 562 -29.06 12.63 -1.53
CA LEU A 562 -29.41 11.39 -2.24
C LEU A 562 -30.77 11.42 -2.92
N LYS A 563 -31.67 12.37 -2.55
CA LYS A 563 -33.06 12.40 -2.94
C LYS A 563 -33.29 12.33 -4.45
N ASP A 564 -32.58 13.16 -5.20
CA ASP A 564 -32.90 13.35 -6.63
C ASP A 564 -32.33 12.22 -7.52
N ASP A 565 -31.24 11.56 -7.06
CA ASP A 565 -30.53 10.58 -7.87
C ASP A 565 -30.82 9.13 -7.46
N PHE A 566 -31.11 8.88 -6.18
CA PHE A 566 -31.03 7.52 -5.62
C PHE A 566 -32.17 7.16 -4.67
N LEU A 567 -32.81 8.12 -3.96
CA LEU A 567 -33.59 7.85 -2.78
C LEU A 567 -35.01 8.42 -2.86
N ASN A 568 -35.98 7.57 -2.64
CA ASN A 568 -37.36 7.99 -2.44
C ASN A 568 -37.62 8.28 -0.95
N PHE A 569 -38.56 9.18 -0.67
CA PHE A 569 -38.99 9.53 0.69
C PHE A 569 -40.43 9.17 0.94
N LEU A 570 -40.69 8.67 2.11
CA LEU A 570 -42.05 8.45 2.61
C LEU A 570 -42.21 9.18 3.95
N VAL A 571 -43.09 10.15 3.97
CA VAL A 571 -43.35 11.03 5.11
C VAL A 571 -44.80 10.86 5.55
N PHE A 572 -45.06 11.06 6.85
CA PHE A 572 -46.43 11.06 7.37
C PHE A 572 -47.34 11.97 6.52
N PRO A 573 -48.55 11.55 6.14
CA PRO A 573 -49.33 10.38 6.57
C PRO A 573 -49.07 9.05 5.83
N TYR A 574 -47.97 8.88 5.10
CA TYR A 574 -47.59 7.64 4.39
C TYR A 574 -48.60 7.16 3.36
N SER A 575 -49.13 8.09 2.55
CA SER A 575 -50.22 7.82 1.63
C SER A 575 -49.79 7.38 0.24
N ASP A 576 -48.56 7.73 -0.15
CA ASP A 576 -48.04 7.45 -1.49
C ASP A 576 -46.98 6.35 -1.46
N PHE A 577 -47.32 5.19 -2.06
CA PHE A 577 -46.45 4.04 -2.21
C PHE A 577 -45.99 3.84 -3.66
N THR A 578 -45.86 4.93 -4.42
CA THR A 578 -45.29 4.94 -5.76
C THR A 578 -43.84 5.36 -5.69
N PHE A 579 -42.92 4.51 -6.19
CA PHE A 579 -41.50 4.72 -6.07
C PHE A 579 -40.78 4.49 -7.40
N GLN A 580 -39.78 5.31 -7.68
CA GLN A 580 -38.95 5.16 -8.86
C GLN A 580 -37.69 4.37 -8.53
N ALA A 581 -37.31 3.47 -9.42
CA ALA A 581 -36.02 2.78 -9.34
C ALA A 581 -34.86 3.75 -9.66
N PRO A 582 -33.74 3.70 -8.96
CA PRO A 582 -32.57 4.51 -9.29
C PRO A 582 -32.00 4.10 -10.65
N GLN A 583 -31.54 5.07 -11.45
CA GLN A 583 -30.90 4.78 -12.74
C GLN A 583 -29.56 4.10 -12.60
N LYS A 584 -28.84 4.37 -11.50
CA LYS A 584 -27.54 3.78 -11.15
C LYS A 584 -27.51 3.45 -9.67
N SER A 585 -26.74 2.43 -9.29
CA SER A 585 -26.49 2.16 -7.88
C SER A 585 -25.59 3.24 -7.26
N LEU A 586 -25.73 3.44 -5.97
CA LEU A 586 -24.84 4.34 -5.22
C LEU A 586 -23.38 3.86 -5.29
N TRP A 587 -23.18 2.54 -5.37
CA TRP A 587 -21.88 1.93 -5.55
C TRP A 587 -21.22 2.37 -6.87
N GLU A 588 -21.91 2.30 -8.00
CA GLU A 588 -21.37 2.73 -9.31
C GLU A 588 -20.89 4.18 -9.28
N TYR A 589 -21.69 5.08 -8.68
CA TYR A 589 -21.28 6.47 -8.49
C TYR A 589 -20.00 6.59 -7.65
N ASN A 590 -19.99 5.99 -6.45
CA ASN A 590 -18.85 6.06 -5.55
C ASN A 590 -17.60 5.37 -6.14
N TYR A 591 -17.77 4.25 -6.82
CA TYR A 591 -16.69 3.53 -7.46
C TYR A 591 -15.95 4.38 -8.51
N SER A 592 -16.71 5.14 -9.33
CA SER A 592 -16.11 6.07 -10.29
C SER A 592 -15.20 7.12 -9.62
N GLN A 593 -15.59 7.63 -8.45
CA GLN A 593 -14.78 8.56 -7.67
C GLN A 593 -13.55 7.88 -7.05
N LEU A 594 -13.67 6.61 -6.66
CA LEU A 594 -12.59 5.84 -6.02
C LEU A 594 -11.49 5.41 -7.00
N GLN A 595 -11.72 5.42 -8.32
CA GLN A 595 -10.66 5.18 -9.31
C GLN A 595 -9.51 6.20 -9.15
N LYS A 596 -9.84 7.48 -8.86
CA LYS A 596 -8.85 8.52 -8.54
C LYS A 596 -8.07 8.20 -7.26
N ALA A 597 -8.73 7.54 -6.29
CA ALA A 597 -8.08 7.12 -5.06
C ALA A 597 -7.03 6.03 -5.30
N LYS A 598 -7.27 5.08 -6.20
CA LYS A 598 -6.28 4.03 -6.57
C LYS A 598 -4.96 4.64 -7.04
N GLU A 599 -5.00 5.62 -7.92
CA GLU A 599 -3.79 6.27 -8.46
C GLU A 599 -2.96 6.99 -7.38
N VAL A 600 -3.64 7.55 -6.38
CA VAL A 600 -2.98 8.28 -5.30
C VAL A 600 -2.40 7.32 -4.26
N LEU A 601 -3.10 6.22 -3.94
CA LEU A 601 -2.79 5.35 -2.80
C LEU A 601 -1.83 4.21 -3.15
N LEU A 602 -1.86 3.69 -4.37
CA LEU A 602 -1.00 2.60 -4.85
C LEU A 602 0.14 3.08 -5.73
#